data_a13cb33c602583564226692d067e16df
#
_entry.id   a13cb33c602583564226692d067e16df
#
_cell.length_a   1.000
_cell.length_b   1.000
_cell.length_c   1.000
_cell.angle_alpha   90.00
_cell.angle_beta   90.00
_cell.angle_gamma   90.00
#
_symmetry.space_group_name_H-M   'P 1'
#
loop_
_entity.id
_entity.type
_entity.pdbx_description
1 polymer ?
#
loop_
_entity_poly.entity_id
_entity_poly.type
_entity_poly.pdbx_seq_one_letter_code
_entity_poly.pdbx_strand_id
1 'polypeptide(L)'
;MGKFDKYKIDLKGMQADSCKYEFVLDNLFFANIDGPEVQKGKVNVTLVVKKTSRAFELNFQTDGMVWVPCDRCLDDMEQPVSSTDKLMVKFGHEYAEEGDNLIVIPEEEGEINVAWFMYEFIALAIPMKHVHAPGKCNKAVSSKLHKHLRTKADEDDAEDEIFIEGEDALPGGQRCLRSVGFCG
;
A
#
# COMPACT_ATOMS: atom_id res chain seq x y z
N MET A 1 -2.05 -14.40 30.92
CA MET A 1 -1.06 -13.95 29.91
C MET A 1 -1.82 -13.48 28.67
N GLY A 2 -1.65 -12.23 28.33
CA GLY A 2 -2.29 -11.65 27.15
C GLY A 2 -1.62 -12.13 25.86
N LYS A 3 -2.41 -12.28 24.78
CA LYS A 3 -1.90 -12.71 23.46
C LYS A 3 -0.77 -11.81 22.93
N PHE A 4 -0.67 -10.58 23.41
CA PHE A 4 0.26 -9.56 22.94
C PHE A 4 1.30 -9.13 23.97
N ASP A 5 1.44 -9.85 25.09
CA ASP A 5 2.41 -9.51 26.14
C ASP A 5 3.86 -9.52 25.63
N LYS A 6 4.16 -10.35 24.63
CA LYS A 6 5.48 -10.42 24.00
C LYS A 6 5.87 -9.17 23.19
N TYR A 7 4.91 -8.32 22.89
CA TYR A 7 5.11 -7.06 22.15
C TYR A 7 5.09 -5.83 23.03
N LYS A 8 5.08 -6.01 24.35
CA LYS A 8 5.24 -4.93 25.32
C LYS A 8 6.70 -4.59 25.48
N ILE A 9 6.97 -3.30 25.52
CA ILE A 9 8.30 -2.73 25.71
C ILE A 9 8.29 -1.86 26.94
N ASP A 10 9.11 -2.19 27.92
CA ASP A 10 9.33 -1.39 29.12
C ASP A 10 10.29 -0.23 28.80
N LEU A 11 9.72 0.95 28.64
CA LEU A 11 10.45 2.18 28.39
C LEU A 11 11.00 2.78 29.66
N LYS A 12 10.29 2.60 30.79
CA LYS A 12 10.68 3.14 32.11
C LYS A 12 11.92 2.42 32.65
N GLY A 13 11.97 1.10 32.49
CA GLY A 13 13.11 0.28 32.91
C GLY A 13 14.32 0.32 31.98
N MET A 14 14.25 1.02 30.87
CA MET A 14 15.32 1.09 29.89
C MET A 14 16.52 1.88 30.44
N GLN A 15 17.65 1.20 30.70
CA GLN A 15 18.88 1.79 31.21
C GLN A 15 19.81 2.29 30.09
N ALA A 16 19.73 1.67 28.91
CA ALA A 16 20.57 2.02 27.76
C ALA A 16 19.93 3.15 26.96
N ASP A 17 20.76 3.98 26.31
CA ASP A 17 20.31 5.06 25.42
C ASP A 17 19.62 4.53 24.15
N SER A 18 19.90 3.29 23.78
CA SER A 18 19.29 2.63 22.62
C SER A 18 19.16 1.12 22.85
N CYS A 19 18.01 0.58 22.50
CA CYS A 19 17.73 -0.86 22.51
C CYS A 19 17.17 -1.30 21.15
N LYS A 20 17.55 -2.49 20.71
CA LYS A 20 17.05 -3.12 19.49
C LYS A 20 16.20 -4.34 19.83
N TYR A 21 15.03 -4.43 19.23
CA TYR A 21 14.12 -5.57 19.33
C TYR A 21 13.85 -6.10 17.93
N GLU A 22 13.71 -7.40 17.82
CA GLU A 22 13.38 -8.08 16.57
C GLU A 22 12.11 -8.92 16.78
N PHE A 23 11.12 -8.72 15.95
CA PHE A 23 9.87 -9.45 15.98
C PHE A 23 9.64 -10.17 14.67
N VAL A 24 9.16 -11.39 14.74
CA VAL A 24 8.67 -12.15 13.61
C VAL A 24 7.16 -12.25 13.75
N LEU A 25 6.45 -11.62 12.84
CA LEU A 25 4.99 -11.61 12.78
C LEU A 25 4.55 -12.72 11.83
N ASP A 26 3.91 -13.71 12.36
CA ASP A 26 3.41 -14.89 11.64
C ASP A 26 1.88 -14.84 11.46
N ASN A 27 1.31 -15.85 10.82
CA ASN A 27 -0.13 -15.96 10.65
C ASN A 27 -0.91 -15.92 11.97
N LEU A 28 -0.31 -16.41 13.05
CA LEU A 28 -0.93 -16.39 14.38
C LEU A 28 -1.03 -14.95 14.93
N PHE A 29 -0.03 -14.12 14.66
CA PHE A 29 -0.08 -12.69 15.00
C PHE A 29 -1.24 -12.00 14.30
N PHE A 30 -1.35 -12.15 12.98
CA PHE A 30 -2.41 -11.52 12.18
C PHE A 30 -3.80 -12.04 12.56
N ALA A 31 -3.94 -13.34 12.83
CA ALA A 31 -5.19 -13.92 13.32
C ALA A 31 -5.59 -13.41 14.72
N ASN A 32 -4.62 -13.11 15.59
CA ASN A 32 -4.89 -12.59 16.93
C ASN A 32 -5.23 -11.10 16.94
N ILE A 33 -4.63 -10.31 16.03
CA ILE A 33 -4.93 -8.89 15.84
C ILE A 33 -6.33 -8.72 15.23
N ASP A 34 -6.73 -9.68 14.37
CA ASP A 34 -8.02 -9.67 13.67
C ASP A 34 -8.29 -8.35 12.93
N GLY A 35 -7.24 -7.82 12.31
CA GLY A 35 -7.32 -6.58 11.55
C GLY A 35 -7.97 -6.79 10.17
N PRO A 36 -8.65 -5.76 9.62
CA PRO A 36 -9.43 -5.88 8.39
C PRO A 36 -8.59 -6.07 7.13
N GLU A 37 -7.38 -5.49 7.10
CA GLU A 37 -6.57 -5.41 5.88
C GLU A 37 -5.74 -6.67 5.63
N VAL A 38 -5.14 -7.24 6.67
CA VAL A 38 -4.22 -8.37 6.58
C VAL A 38 -4.57 -9.42 7.63
N GLN A 39 -4.85 -10.63 7.18
CA GLN A 39 -5.14 -11.77 8.06
C GLN A 39 -4.06 -12.85 8.04
N LYS A 40 -3.15 -12.79 7.08
CA LYS A 40 -2.04 -13.75 6.92
C LYS A 40 -0.78 -13.05 6.45
N GLY A 41 0.35 -13.47 6.98
CA GLY A 41 1.63 -12.91 6.58
C GLY A 41 2.81 -13.55 7.30
N LYS A 42 3.97 -13.22 6.79
CA LYS A 42 5.24 -13.44 7.47
C LYS A 42 6.10 -12.20 7.29
N VAL A 43 6.22 -11.42 8.35
CA VAL A 43 6.87 -10.13 8.33
C VAL A 43 7.89 -10.05 9.46
N ASN A 44 9.09 -9.61 9.15
CA ASN A 44 10.12 -9.32 10.13
C ASN A 44 10.08 -7.82 10.45
N VAL A 45 10.02 -7.50 11.72
CA VAL A 45 10.06 -6.11 12.18
C VAL A 45 11.27 -5.93 13.09
N THR A 46 12.12 -5.01 12.72
CA THR A 46 13.23 -4.53 13.55
C THR A 46 12.81 -3.21 14.18
N LEU A 47 12.75 -3.18 15.49
CA LEU A 47 12.45 -1.98 16.26
C LEU A 47 13.69 -1.50 17.00
N VAL A 48 14.06 -0.26 16.76
CA VAL A 48 15.12 0.43 17.48
C VAL A 48 14.50 1.53 18.34
N VAL A 49 14.60 1.37 19.64
CA VAL A 49 14.15 2.35 20.63
C VAL A 49 15.33 3.21 21.03
N LYS A 50 15.22 4.51 20.90
CA LYS A 50 16.22 5.49 21.35
C LYS A 50 15.62 6.39 22.42
N LYS A 51 16.32 6.53 23.52
CA LYS A 51 15.95 7.45 24.58
C LYS A 51 16.49 8.84 24.28
N THR A 52 15.60 9.81 24.30
CA THR A 52 15.94 11.23 24.19
C THR A 52 15.66 11.94 25.50
N SER A 53 16.02 13.22 25.63
CA SER A 53 15.87 13.98 26.89
C SER A 53 14.41 14.07 27.39
N ARG A 54 13.41 13.96 26.52
CA ARG A 54 11.97 14.16 26.85
C ARG A 54 11.03 13.12 26.25
N ALA A 55 11.53 12.18 25.44
CA ALA A 55 10.73 11.23 24.72
C ALA A 55 11.53 9.99 24.38
N PHE A 56 10.85 8.98 23.90
CA PHE A 56 11.44 7.80 23.27
C PHE A 56 11.12 7.82 21.78
N GLU A 57 12.12 7.57 20.97
CA GLU A 57 12.00 7.45 19.53
C GLU A 57 12.02 5.97 19.18
N LEU A 58 10.93 5.49 18.62
CA LEU A 58 10.75 4.11 18.17
C LEU A 58 10.84 4.10 16.64
N ASN A 59 11.90 3.52 16.09
CA ASN A 59 12.09 3.37 14.65
C ASN A 59 11.80 1.93 14.26
N PHE A 60 10.78 1.74 13.45
CA PHE A 60 10.35 0.45 12.94
C PHE A 60 10.89 0.27 11.52
N GLN A 61 11.53 -0.84 11.28
CA GLN A 61 11.88 -1.29 9.94
C GLN A 61 11.17 -2.62 9.69
N THR A 62 10.29 -2.60 8.73
CA THR A 62 9.38 -3.70 8.42
C THR A 62 9.73 -4.28 7.05
N ASP A 63 9.85 -5.60 6.96
CA ASP A 63 10.19 -6.31 5.73
C ASP A 63 9.53 -7.68 5.71
N GLY A 64 8.81 -7.99 4.65
CA GLY A 64 8.18 -9.31 4.53
C GLY A 64 7.14 -9.45 3.44
N MET A 65 6.29 -10.45 3.63
CA MET A 65 5.23 -10.82 2.71
C MET A 65 3.92 -10.98 3.45
N VAL A 66 2.87 -10.38 2.90
CA VAL A 66 1.50 -10.54 3.38
C VAL A 66 0.61 -11.11 2.28
N TRP A 67 -0.50 -11.73 2.68
CA TRP A 67 -1.52 -12.19 1.74
C TRP A 67 -2.73 -11.26 1.81
N VAL A 68 -3.06 -10.71 0.67
CA VAL A 68 -4.20 -9.79 0.50
C VAL A 68 -5.07 -10.25 -0.68
N PRO A 69 -6.36 -9.98 -0.67
CA PRO A 69 -7.22 -10.29 -1.81
C PRO A 69 -6.86 -9.40 -3.00
N CYS A 70 -6.75 -9.98 -4.18
CA CYS A 70 -6.53 -9.25 -5.41
C CYS A 70 -7.74 -8.36 -5.75
N ASP A 71 -7.53 -7.09 -6.07
CA ASP A 71 -8.60 -6.13 -6.41
C ASP A 71 -9.40 -6.52 -7.66
N ARG A 72 -8.88 -7.41 -8.49
CA ARG A 72 -9.52 -7.84 -9.73
C ARG A 72 -10.29 -9.14 -9.61
N CYS A 73 -9.71 -10.16 -8.98
CA CYS A 73 -10.32 -11.51 -8.94
C CYS A 73 -10.70 -11.97 -7.53
N LEU A 74 -10.37 -11.21 -6.50
CA LEU A 74 -10.61 -11.46 -5.08
C LEU A 74 -9.92 -12.72 -4.53
N ASP A 75 -9.11 -13.41 -5.33
CA ASP A 75 -8.28 -14.49 -4.84
C ASP A 75 -7.08 -13.92 -4.06
N ASP A 76 -6.63 -14.64 -3.04
CA ASP A 76 -5.47 -14.25 -2.24
C ASP A 76 -4.22 -14.15 -3.11
N MET A 77 -3.45 -13.10 -2.92
CA MET A 77 -2.16 -12.89 -3.57
C MET A 77 -1.09 -12.51 -2.56
N GLU A 78 0.13 -12.86 -2.88
CA GLU A 78 1.30 -12.44 -2.13
C GLU A 78 1.65 -10.99 -2.47
N GLN A 79 1.73 -10.17 -1.44
CA GLN A 79 2.12 -8.77 -1.54
C GLN A 79 3.36 -8.52 -0.70
N PRO A 80 4.50 -8.18 -1.30
CA PRO A 80 5.67 -7.76 -0.54
C PRO A 80 5.40 -6.42 0.14
N VAL A 81 5.84 -6.31 1.39
CA VAL A 81 5.76 -5.08 2.19
C VAL A 81 7.13 -4.73 2.72
N SER A 82 7.49 -3.47 2.60
CA SER A 82 8.71 -2.91 3.18
C SER A 82 8.44 -1.47 3.55
N SER A 83 8.64 -1.13 4.82
CA SER A 83 8.45 0.23 5.31
C SER A 83 9.46 0.58 6.38
N THR A 84 9.63 1.88 6.58
CA THR A 84 10.39 2.44 7.70
C THR A 84 9.55 3.54 8.33
N ASP A 85 9.12 3.28 9.55
CA ASP A 85 8.18 4.13 10.27
C ASP A 85 8.81 4.59 11.59
N LYS A 86 8.35 5.74 12.07
CA LYS A 86 8.85 6.35 13.29
C LYS A 86 7.69 6.74 14.20
N LEU A 87 7.78 6.35 15.45
CA LEU A 87 6.83 6.70 16.48
C LEU A 87 7.57 7.40 17.63
N MET A 88 7.02 8.49 18.11
CA MET A 88 7.51 9.18 19.30
C MET A 88 6.62 8.86 20.48
N VAL A 89 7.22 8.51 21.60
CA VAL A 89 6.49 8.19 22.84
C VAL A 89 6.94 9.11 23.95
N LYS A 90 5.98 9.74 24.62
CA LYS A 90 6.22 10.58 25.81
C LYS A 90 5.48 10.02 27.01
N PHE A 91 5.97 10.29 28.18
CA PHE A 91 5.23 10.05 29.41
C PHE A 91 4.31 11.23 29.71
N GLY A 92 3.11 10.92 30.18
CA GLY A 92 2.08 11.88 30.61
C GLY A 92 1.18 11.30 31.69
N HIS A 93 0.07 11.98 31.96
CA HIS A 93 -0.88 11.53 32.97
C HIS A 93 -1.87 10.49 32.43
N GLU A 94 -2.25 10.62 31.17
CA GLU A 94 -3.23 9.77 30.53
C GLU A 94 -2.72 9.37 29.12
N TYR A 95 -3.25 8.26 28.61
CA TYR A 95 -3.00 7.85 27.24
C TYR A 95 -3.63 8.85 26.27
N ALA A 96 -2.84 9.36 25.34
CA ALA A 96 -3.28 10.27 24.29
C ALA A 96 -2.46 10.05 23.01
N GLU A 97 -3.10 10.28 21.89
CA GLU A 97 -2.45 10.36 20.59
C GLU A 97 -2.39 11.84 20.17
N GLU A 98 -1.19 12.38 20.10
CA GLU A 98 -0.94 13.78 19.75
C GLU A 98 -0.34 13.85 18.35
N GLY A 99 -1.18 14.01 17.31
CA GLY A 99 -0.73 14.04 15.92
C GLY A 99 -0.40 12.67 15.34
N ASP A 100 0.22 12.64 14.18
CA ASP A 100 0.34 11.43 13.36
C ASP A 100 1.28 10.36 13.95
N ASN A 101 2.27 10.77 14.75
CA ASN A 101 3.33 9.86 15.22
C ASN A 101 3.76 10.13 16.67
N LEU A 102 2.93 10.75 17.48
CA LEU A 102 3.24 11.04 18.86
C LEU A 102 2.21 10.41 19.79
N ILE A 103 2.67 9.50 20.62
CA ILE A 103 1.86 8.81 21.63
C ILE A 103 2.29 9.27 23.02
N VAL A 104 1.31 9.55 23.85
CA VAL A 104 1.50 9.80 25.28
C VAL A 104 1.04 8.56 26.04
N ILE A 105 1.88 8.03 26.91
CA ILE A 105 1.56 6.89 27.77
C ILE A 105 1.62 7.32 29.23
N PRO A 106 0.79 6.71 30.10
CA PRO A 106 0.85 6.98 31.55
C PRO A 106 2.22 6.65 32.11
N GLU A 107 2.77 7.56 32.89
CA GLU A 107 4.08 7.34 33.53
C GLU A 107 4.04 6.17 34.55
N GLU A 108 2.86 5.88 35.09
CA GLU A 108 2.66 4.77 36.01
C GLU A 108 2.84 3.42 35.32
N GLU A 109 2.34 3.27 34.10
CA GLU A 109 2.48 2.04 33.32
C GLU A 109 3.90 1.86 32.80
N GLY A 110 4.50 2.91 32.22
CA GLY A 110 5.88 2.92 31.72
C GLY A 110 6.17 1.94 30.58
N GLU A 111 5.16 1.22 30.12
CA GLU A 111 5.23 0.20 29.06
C GLU A 111 4.38 0.62 27.85
N ILE A 112 4.82 0.27 26.65
CA ILE A 112 4.03 0.41 25.44
C ILE A 112 3.86 -0.94 24.75
N ASN A 113 2.65 -1.24 24.29
CA ASN A 113 2.41 -2.40 23.44
C ASN A 113 2.47 -1.98 21.97
N VAL A 114 3.45 -2.50 21.24
CA VAL A 114 3.71 -2.12 19.85
C VAL A 114 3.01 -3.02 18.83
N ALA A 115 2.23 -4.01 19.25
CA ALA A 115 1.58 -4.96 18.35
C ALA A 115 0.68 -4.28 17.34
N TRP A 116 -0.19 -3.37 17.80
CA TRP A 116 -1.11 -2.65 16.94
C TRP A 116 -0.39 -1.70 15.97
N PHE A 117 0.60 -0.97 16.44
CA PHE A 117 1.39 -0.07 15.59
C PHE A 117 2.13 -0.82 14.49
N MET A 118 2.71 -1.99 14.80
CA MET A 118 3.34 -2.84 13.76
C MET A 118 2.33 -3.30 12.71
N TYR A 119 1.10 -3.65 13.12
CA TYR A 119 0.05 -4.00 12.18
C TYR A 119 -0.34 -2.82 11.29
N GLU A 120 -0.55 -1.63 11.86
CA GLU A 120 -0.90 -0.42 11.11
C GLU A 120 0.17 -0.03 10.09
N PHE A 121 1.44 -0.07 10.45
CA PHE A 121 2.54 0.21 9.52
C PHE A 121 2.61 -0.80 8.38
N ILE A 122 2.32 -2.07 8.63
CA ILE A 122 2.20 -3.10 7.60
C ILE A 122 1.01 -2.79 6.67
N ALA A 123 -0.15 -2.48 7.22
CA ALA A 123 -1.34 -2.15 6.44
C ALA A 123 -1.14 -0.90 5.57
N LEU A 124 -0.49 0.13 6.10
CA LEU A 124 -0.14 1.35 5.36
C LEU A 124 0.92 1.13 4.27
N ALA A 125 1.78 0.12 4.42
CA ALA A 125 2.78 -0.25 3.42
C ALA A 125 2.20 -1.01 2.21
N ILE A 126 0.96 -1.48 2.30
CA ILE A 126 0.28 -2.14 1.19
C ILE A 126 -0.12 -1.08 0.16
N PRO A 127 0.22 -1.26 -1.13
CA PRO A 127 -0.18 -0.31 -2.15
C PRO A 127 -1.70 -0.27 -2.31
N MET A 128 -2.25 0.91 -2.61
CA MET A 128 -3.70 1.11 -2.79
C MET A 128 -4.31 0.23 -3.88
N LYS A 129 -3.51 -0.22 -4.82
CA LYS A 129 -3.91 -1.15 -5.88
C LYS A 129 -2.98 -2.35 -5.88
N HIS A 130 -3.54 -3.52 -5.61
CA HIS A 130 -2.82 -4.78 -5.61
C HIS A 130 -3.56 -5.81 -6.47
N VAL A 131 -2.93 -6.19 -7.56
CA VAL A 131 -3.47 -7.13 -8.54
C VAL A 131 -2.43 -8.16 -8.92
N HIS A 132 -2.87 -9.38 -9.24
CA HIS A 132 -1.99 -10.38 -9.79
C HIS A 132 -1.28 -9.89 -11.06
N ALA A 133 -0.10 -10.41 -11.30
CA ALA A 133 0.58 -10.20 -12.57
C ALA A 133 -0.32 -10.58 -13.76
N PRO A 134 -0.15 -9.95 -14.92
CA PRO A 134 -0.96 -10.23 -16.10
C PRO A 134 -1.06 -11.72 -16.41
N GLY A 135 -2.30 -12.20 -16.59
CA GLY A 135 -2.60 -13.61 -16.86
C GLY A 135 -2.68 -14.54 -15.65
N LYS A 136 -2.35 -14.08 -14.45
CA LYS A 136 -2.40 -14.89 -13.22
C LYS A 136 -3.71 -14.77 -12.43
N CYS A 137 -4.57 -13.82 -12.79
CA CYS A 137 -5.89 -13.72 -12.17
C CYS A 137 -6.79 -14.91 -12.54
N ASN A 138 -7.72 -15.22 -11.65
CA ASN A 138 -8.76 -16.24 -11.88
C ASN A 138 -9.48 -15.98 -13.21
N LYS A 139 -9.37 -16.93 -14.14
CA LYS A 139 -9.88 -16.81 -15.51
C LYS A 139 -11.42 -16.64 -15.55
N ALA A 140 -12.14 -17.25 -14.62
CA ALA A 140 -13.60 -17.16 -14.58
C ALA A 140 -14.06 -15.74 -14.22
N VAL A 141 -13.41 -15.10 -13.25
CA VAL A 141 -13.72 -13.72 -12.84
C VAL A 141 -13.22 -12.74 -13.88
N SER A 142 -11.99 -12.95 -14.40
CA SER A 142 -11.39 -12.11 -15.43
C SER A 142 -12.24 -12.07 -16.71
N SER A 143 -12.78 -13.20 -17.15
CA SER A 143 -13.63 -13.24 -18.36
C SER A 143 -14.99 -12.56 -18.15
N LYS A 144 -15.56 -12.62 -16.94
CA LYS A 144 -16.78 -11.86 -16.62
C LYS A 144 -16.51 -10.35 -16.60
N LEU A 145 -15.39 -9.95 -16.02
CA LEU A 145 -14.98 -8.55 -15.98
C LEU A 145 -14.78 -7.99 -17.40
N HIS A 146 -14.09 -8.74 -18.26
CA HIS A 146 -13.90 -8.35 -19.66
C HIS A 146 -15.23 -8.21 -20.43
N LYS A 147 -16.21 -9.05 -20.18
CA LYS A 147 -17.53 -8.90 -20.79
C LYS A 147 -18.23 -7.59 -20.42
N HIS A 148 -18.03 -7.11 -19.19
CA HIS A 148 -18.62 -5.85 -18.74
C HIS A 148 -17.81 -4.61 -19.14
N LEU A 149 -16.51 -4.77 -19.41
CA LEU A 149 -15.66 -3.68 -19.90
C LEU A 149 -15.75 -3.50 -21.42
N ARG A 150 -16.01 -4.56 -22.17
CA ARG A 150 -16.13 -4.54 -23.64
C ARG A 150 -17.32 -3.72 -24.16
N THR A 151 -18.39 -3.63 -23.39
CA THR A 151 -19.56 -2.84 -23.80
C THR A 151 -19.33 -1.33 -23.89
N LYS A 152 -18.20 -0.82 -23.35
CA LYS A 152 -17.84 0.59 -23.52
C LYS A 152 -16.76 0.84 -24.58
N ALA A 153 -15.91 -0.16 -24.83
CA ALA A 153 -14.85 -0.06 -25.83
C ALA A 153 -15.36 -0.33 -27.26
N ASP A 154 -16.39 -1.17 -27.40
CA ASP A 154 -17.00 -1.45 -28.70
C ASP A 154 -17.87 -0.28 -29.21
N GLU A 155 -18.25 0.68 -28.36
CA GLU A 155 -18.96 1.90 -28.76
C GLU A 155 -17.96 2.99 -29.22
N ASP A 156 -16.77 3.03 -28.67
CA ASP A 156 -15.73 4.00 -29.06
C ASP A 156 -15.01 3.57 -30.37
N ASP A 157 -14.86 2.26 -30.60
CA ASP A 157 -14.28 1.74 -31.86
C ASP A 157 -15.25 1.84 -33.06
N ALA A 158 -16.56 1.92 -32.80
CA ALA A 158 -17.57 2.09 -33.87
C ALA A 158 -17.67 3.54 -34.39
N GLU A 159 -17.24 4.52 -33.61
CA GLU A 159 -17.20 5.91 -34.07
C GLU A 159 -15.93 6.20 -34.91
N ASP A 160 -14.84 5.52 -34.67
CA ASP A 160 -13.60 5.67 -35.44
C ASP A 160 -13.66 4.99 -36.83
N GLU A 161 -14.45 3.93 -37.00
CA GLU A 161 -14.63 3.30 -38.34
C GLU A 161 -15.55 4.06 -39.25
N ILE A 162 -16.47 4.90 -38.76
CA ILE A 162 -17.36 5.70 -39.59
C ILE A 162 -16.65 6.93 -40.21
N PHE A 163 -15.49 7.31 -39.65
CA PHE A 163 -14.75 8.47 -40.16
C PHE A 163 -13.78 8.15 -41.32
N ILE A 164 -13.49 6.87 -41.62
CA ILE A 164 -12.51 6.45 -42.64
C ILE A 164 -13.15 6.12 -43.99
N GLU A 165 -14.48 5.96 -44.09
CA GLU A 165 -15.17 5.63 -45.34
C GLU A 165 -15.69 6.83 -46.14
N GLY A 166 -15.30 8.04 -45.78
CA GLY A 166 -15.76 9.26 -46.43
C GLY A 166 -14.84 9.90 -47.47
N GLU A 167 -13.68 9.32 -47.78
CA GLU A 167 -12.69 9.96 -48.66
C GLU A 167 -12.31 9.18 -49.92
N ASP A 168 -13.23 8.47 -50.51
CA ASP A 168 -13.00 7.98 -51.85
C ASP A 168 -14.21 8.29 -52.71
N ALA A 169 -14.18 9.39 -53.41
CA ALA A 169 -14.70 9.58 -54.77
C ALA A 169 -14.78 11.06 -55.18
N LEU A 170 -13.77 11.56 -55.76
CA LEU A 170 -13.93 12.57 -56.79
C LEU A 170 -13.04 12.22 -57.97
N PRO A 171 -13.63 11.77 -59.09
CA PRO A 171 -12.92 11.69 -60.35
C PRO A 171 -13.08 13.03 -61.08
N GLY A 172 -11.98 13.53 -61.52
CA GLY A 172 -11.95 14.31 -62.72
C GLY A 172 -12.03 15.84 -62.58
N GLY A 173 -11.02 16.46 -63.10
CA GLY A 173 -11.20 17.82 -63.53
C GLY A 173 -9.97 18.72 -63.54
N GLN A 174 -9.16 18.52 -64.56
CA GLN A 174 -8.48 19.60 -65.27
C GLN A 174 -7.38 20.45 -64.63
N ARG A 175 -6.21 20.17 -65.19
CA ARG A 175 -5.08 21.07 -65.40
C ARG A 175 -5.42 22.55 -65.46
N CYS A 176 -4.69 23.34 -64.76
CA CYS A 176 -4.25 24.62 -65.29
C CYS A 176 -2.79 24.85 -64.91
N LEU A 177 -1.96 24.67 -65.92
CA LEU A 177 -0.63 25.25 -66.05
C LEU A 177 -0.78 26.78 -66.11
N ARG A 178 -0.13 27.51 -65.28
CA ARG A 178 0.49 28.78 -65.68
C ARG A 178 1.71 29.06 -64.80
N SER A 179 2.74 28.97 -65.52
CA SER A 179 4.03 29.58 -65.39
C SER A 179 3.95 31.11 -65.30
N VAL A 180 5.06 31.68 -64.96
CA VAL A 180 5.58 33.05 -65.04
C VAL A 180 5.62 33.65 -63.61
N GLY A 181 6.71 33.98 -63.07
CA GLY A 181 7.88 34.57 -63.62
C GLY A 181 8.25 35.78 -62.78
N PHE A 182 9.45 35.78 -62.34
CA PHE A 182 10.30 36.97 -62.29
C PHE A 182 10.13 38.07 -61.25
N CYS A 183 11.26 38.34 -60.59
CA CYS A 183 11.86 39.62 -60.21
C CYS A 183 11.52 40.21 -58.81
N GLY A 184 12.64 40.46 -58.15
CA GLY A 184 12.82 41.45 -57.15
C GLY A 184 13.76 41.00 -56.09
#